data_3ef13589d35f841c95220954b0db0734
#
_entry.id   3ef13589d35f841c95220954b0db0734
#
_cell.length_a   1.000
_cell.length_b   1.000
_cell.length_c   1.000
_cell.angle_alpha   90.00
_cell.angle_beta   90.00
_cell.angle_gamma   90.00
#
_symmetry.space_group_name_H-M   'P 1'
#
loop_
_entity.id
_entity.type
_entity.pdbx_description
1 polymer ?
#
loop_
_entity_poly.entity_id
_entity_poly.type
_entity_poly.pdbx_seq_one_letter_code
_entity_poly.pdbx_strand_id
1 'polypeptide(L)'
;MTEPERTILVVDDDREVREVAMNVIEAAGYRVIEAVSGDDAYRFLAAHPDLRIDVLFTDVVMPGRLDGIDLARAARLLRPGLQVLFTSGFPNLVREHADEELRQHVLRKPYRAADLCRAILGLLTVE
;
A
#
# COMPACT_ATOMS: atom_id res chain seq x y z
N MET A 1 18.23 -0.80 -22.31
CA MET A 1 16.77 -0.66 -22.12
C MET A 1 16.48 -0.52 -20.65
N THR A 2 15.77 0.53 -20.29
CA THR A 2 15.41 0.76 -18.89
C THR A 2 14.10 0.05 -18.57
N GLU A 3 13.99 -0.52 -17.37
CA GLU A 3 12.76 -1.10 -16.93
C GLU A 3 11.72 0.00 -16.66
N PRO A 4 10.43 -0.29 -16.83
CA PRO A 4 9.39 0.67 -16.49
C PRO A 4 9.46 1.03 -15.02
N GLU A 5 9.25 2.29 -14.70
CA GLU A 5 9.16 2.71 -13.31
C GLU A 5 7.97 2.06 -12.64
N ARG A 6 8.19 1.57 -11.43
CA ARG A 6 7.15 1.02 -10.58
C ARG A 6 6.59 2.13 -9.69
N THR A 7 5.30 2.14 -9.53
CA THR A 7 4.60 3.17 -8.76
C THR A 7 3.93 2.56 -7.55
N ILE A 8 4.17 3.16 -6.40
CA ILE A 8 3.63 2.71 -5.12
C ILE A 8 2.69 3.80 -4.59
N LEU A 9 1.47 3.42 -4.28
CA LEU A 9 0.52 4.32 -3.64
C LEU A 9 0.63 4.12 -2.13
N VAL A 10 1.06 5.16 -1.42
CA VAL A 10 1.29 5.12 0.03
C VAL A 10 0.13 5.81 0.72
N VAL A 11 -0.55 5.09 1.59
CA VAL A 11 -1.73 5.58 2.30
C VAL A 11 -1.53 5.46 3.80
N ASP A 12 -1.50 6.60 4.48
CA ASP A 12 -1.37 6.69 5.93
C ASP A 12 -1.91 8.04 6.36
N ASP A 13 -2.73 8.07 7.41
CA ASP A 13 -3.28 9.32 7.92
C ASP A 13 -2.27 10.11 8.74
N ASP A 14 -1.21 9.47 9.24
CA ASP A 14 -0.13 10.12 9.97
C ASP A 14 0.90 10.66 8.97
N ARG A 15 1.01 11.99 8.92
CA ARG A 15 1.89 12.66 7.98
C ARG A 15 3.35 12.25 8.13
N GLU A 16 3.85 12.20 9.36
CA GLU A 16 5.26 11.86 9.59
C GLU A 16 5.58 10.43 9.18
N VAL A 17 4.70 9.50 9.53
CA VAL A 17 4.84 8.09 9.15
C VAL A 17 4.80 7.97 7.63
N ARG A 18 3.87 8.67 6.99
CA ARG A 18 3.73 8.64 5.53
C ARG A 18 4.98 9.19 4.84
N GLU A 19 5.50 10.33 5.32
CA GLU A 19 6.70 10.94 4.72
C GLU A 19 7.93 10.04 4.85
N VAL A 20 8.11 9.39 5.98
CA VAL A 20 9.22 8.46 6.17
C VAL A 20 9.12 7.30 5.17
N ALA A 21 7.94 6.71 5.06
CA ALA A 21 7.73 5.61 4.12
C ALA A 21 8.00 6.05 2.68
N MET A 22 7.50 7.22 2.30
CA MET A 22 7.68 7.75 0.95
C MET A 22 9.17 7.98 0.64
N ASN A 23 9.91 8.54 1.59
CA ASN A 23 11.34 8.78 1.39
C ASN A 23 12.11 7.47 1.21
N VAL A 24 11.79 6.45 1.99
CA VAL A 24 12.41 5.13 1.86
C VAL A 24 12.12 4.53 0.48
N ILE A 25 10.87 4.60 0.06
CA ILE A 25 10.44 4.01 -1.20
C ILE A 25 11.07 4.74 -2.40
N GLU A 26 11.09 6.08 -2.35
CA GLU A 26 11.71 6.88 -3.41
C GLU A 26 13.20 6.62 -3.50
N ALA A 27 13.88 6.51 -2.35
CA ALA A 27 15.31 6.20 -2.32
C ALA A 27 15.63 4.84 -2.93
N ALA A 28 14.66 3.92 -2.90
CA ALA A 28 14.81 2.60 -3.50
C ALA A 28 14.55 2.59 -5.02
N GLY A 29 14.18 3.74 -5.59
CA GLY A 29 14.02 3.87 -7.04
C GLY A 29 12.58 3.79 -7.54
N TYR A 30 11.60 3.80 -6.66
CA TYR A 30 10.19 3.73 -7.06
C TYR A 30 9.55 5.12 -7.11
N ARG A 31 8.52 5.25 -7.94
CA ARG A 31 7.67 6.43 -7.91
C ARG A 31 6.68 6.28 -6.77
N VAL A 32 6.34 7.39 -6.14
CA VAL A 32 5.42 7.39 -5.00
C VAL A 32 4.27 8.36 -5.26
N ILE A 33 3.07 7.91 -4.95
CA ILE A 33 1.88 8.73 -4.89
C ILE A 33 1.34 8.59 -3.48
N GLU A 34 0.92 9.70 -2.87
CA GLU A 34 0.43 9.66 -1.50
C GLU A 34 -1.07 9.92 -1.41
N ALA A 35 -1.68 9.32 -0.40
CA ALA A 35 -3.05 9.62 -0.01
C ALA A 35 -3.13 9.66 1.51
N VAL A 36 -3.99 10.51 2.04
CA VAL A 36 -4.08 10.75 3.48
C VAL A 36 -5.12 9.90 4.19
N SER A 37 -5.93 9.20 3.43
CA SER A 37 -6.99 8.33 3.98
C SER A 37 -7.37 7.27 2.95
N GLY A 38 -8.14 6.27 3.40
CA GLY A 38 -8.68 5.27 2.50
C GLY A 38 -9.64 5.88 1.48
N ASP A 39 -10.46 6.82 1.93
CA ASP A 39 -11.42 7.50 1.04
C ASP A 39 -10.69 8.29 -0.05
N ASP A 40 -9.64 9.01 0.33
CA ASP A 40 -8.82 9.79 -0.58
C ASP A 40 -8.14 8.89 -1.61
N ALA A 41 -7.56 7.80 -1.15
CA ALA A 41 -6.91 6.82 -2.03
C ALA A 41 -7.89 6.21 -3.03
N TYR A 42 -9.07 5.84 -2.56
CA TYR A 42 -10.08 5.26 -3.43
C TYR A 42 -10.52 6.25 -4.51
N ARG A 43 -10.78 7.50 -4.12
CA ARG A 43 -11.14 8.55 -5.08
C ARG A 43 -10.05 8.75 -6.12
N PHE A 44 -8.79 8.72 -5.70
CA PHE A 44 -7.67 8.85 -6.61
C PHE A 44 -7.65 7.71 -7.64
N LEU A 45 -7.78 6.48 -7.17
CA LEU A 45 -7.77 5.31 -8.06
C LEU A 45 -8.94 5.33 -9.05
N ALA A 46 -10.12 5.72 -8.58
CA ALA A 46 -11.30 5.80 -9.43
C ALA A 46 -11.20 6.90 -10.46
N ALA A 47 -10.55 8.02 -10.12
CA ALA A 47 -10.39 9.16 -11.01
C ALA A 47 -9.29 8.98 -12.05
N HIS A 48 -8.38 8.04 -11.82
CA HIS A 48 -7.21 7.81 -12.69
C HIS A 48 -7.13 6.35 -13.14
N PRO A 49 -8.13 5.84 -13.86
CA PRO A 49 -8.20 4.40 -14.19
C PRO A 49 -7.06 3.92 -15.09
N ASP A 50 -6.44 4.83 -15.84
CA ASP A 50 -5.35 4.47 -16.76
C ASP A 50 -3.97 4.58 -16.12
N LEU A 51 -3.88 5.15 -14.93
CA LEU A 51 -2.59 5.28 -14.24
C LEU A 51 -2.21 3.96 -13.59
N ARG A 52 -1.02 3.46 -13.93
CA ARG A 52 -0.54 2.21 -13.37
C ARG A 52 -0.07 2.41 -11.93
N ILE A 53 -0.63 1.61 -11.04
CA ILE A 53 -0.19 1.49 -9.64
C ILE A 53 0.22 0.03 -9.45
N ASP A 54 1.45 -0.19 -9.04
CA ASP A 54 1.99 -1.55 -8.88
C ASP A 54 1.70 -2.11 -7.50
N VAL A 55 1.80 -1.29 -6.46
CA VAL A 55 1.57 -1.71 -5.08
C VAL A 55 0.78 -0.65 -4.34
N LEU A 56 -0.22 -1.08 -3.60
CA LEU A 56 -0.91 -0.26 -2.59
C LEU A 56 -0.27 -0.59 -1.25
N PHE A 57 0.41 0.38 -0.65
CA PHE A 57 0.99 0.25 0.69
C PHE A 57 0.17 1.08 1.65
N THR A 58 -0.60 0.44 2.51
CA THR A 58 -1.57 1.13 3.36
C THR A 58 -1.53 0.69 4.81
N ASP A 59 -1.70 1.67 5.71
CA ASP A 59 -2.00 1.40 7.09
C ASP A 59 -3.39 0.75 7.17
N VAL A 60 -3.58 -0.10 8.15
CA VAL A 60 -4.87 -0.78 8.37
C VAL A 60 -5.85 0.13 9.10
N VAL A 61 -5.40 0.75 10.20
CA VAL A 61 -6.27 1.58 11.04
C VAL A 61 -6.18 3.03 10.61
N MET A 62 -7.24 3.53 9.99
CA MET A 62 -7.33 4.92 9.55
C MET A 62 -8.75 5.43 9.77
N PRO A 63 -8.91 6.74 10.07
CA PRO A 63 -10.24 7.33 10.19
C PRO A 63 -10.93 7.44 8.83
N GLY A 64 -12.23 7.59 8.84
CA GLY A 64 -13.03 7.73 7.63
C GLY A 64 -13.86 6.49 7.35
N ARG A 65 -14.46 6.42 6.17
CA ARG A 65 -15.33 5.32 5.77
C ARG A 65 -14.56 4.05 5.45
N LEU A 66 -13.38 4.21 4.86
CA LEU A 66 -12.57 3.07 4.45
C LEU A 66 -11.32 3.00 5.31
N ASP A 67 -11.18 1.95 6.08
CA ASP A 67 -9.89 1.61 6.69
C ASP A 67 -9.02 0.93 5.61
N GLY A 68 -7.82 0.49 5.98
CA GLY A 68 -6.90 -0.11 5.02
C GLY A 68 -7.42 -1.39 4.38
N ILE A 69 -8.16 -2.19 5.12
CA ILE A 69 -8.72 -3.45 4.61
C ILE A 69 -9.86 -3.16 3.64
N ASP A 70 -10.76 -2.26 4.00
CA ASP A 70 -11.86 -1.85 3.13
C ASP A 70 -11.32 -1.23 1.84
N LEU A 71 -10.29 -0.39 1.98
CA LEU A 71 -9.62 0.21 0.83
C LEU A 71 -9.04 -0.87 -0.10
N ALA A 72 -8.35 -1.85 0.46
CA ALA A 72 -7.74 -2.91 -0.34
C ALA A 72 -8.79 -3.70 -1.12
N ARG A 73 -9.91 -4.01 -0.50
CA ARG A 73 -11.01 -4.70 -1.18
C ARG A 73 -11.58 -3.87 -2.32
N ALA A 74 -11.86 -2.59 -2.05
CA ALA A 74 -12.41 -1.69 -3.05
C ALA A 74 -11.42 -1.45 -4.20
N ALA A 75 -10.15 -1.28 -3.86
CA ALA A 75 -9.10 -1.08 -4.86
C ALA A 75 -8.94 -2.29 -5.77
N ARG A 76 -9.03 -3.49 -5.22
CA ARG A 76 -8.95 -4.73 -6.01
C ARG A 76 -10.12 -4.90 -6.97
N LEU A 77 -11.29 -4.38 -6.62
CA LEU A 77 -12.43 -4.38 -7.54
C LEU A 77 -12.16 -3.47 -8.74
N LEU A 78 -11.48 -2.34 -8.51
CA LEU A 78 -11.10 -1.44 -9.60
C LEU A 78 -9.90 -1.97 -10.39
N ARG A 79 -8.99 -2.66 -9.74
CA ARG A 79 -7.72 -3.11 -10.32
C ARG A 79 -7.40 -4.51 -9.83
N PRO A 80 -7.92 -5.56 -10.49
CA PRO A 80 -7.79 -6.94 -10.01
C PRO A 80 -6.37 -7.43 -9.80
N GLY A 81 -5.40 -6.87 -10.54
CA GLY A 81 -3.99 -7.28 -10.43
C GLY A 81 -3.18 -6.49 -9.40
N LEU A 82 -3.82 -5.58 -8.68
CA LEU A 82 -3.11 -4.72 -7.74
C LEU A 82 -2.54 -5.52 -6.57
N GLN A 83 -1.24 -5.36 -6.32
CA GLN A 83 -0.59 -5.94 -5.14
C GLN A 83 -0.85 -5.05 -3.94
N VAL A 84 -1.08 -5.65 -2.78
CA VAL A 84 -1.38 -4.92 -1.55
C VAL A 84 -0.39 -5.32 -0.46
N LEU A 85 0.18 -4.32 0.20
CA LEU A 85 1.02 -4.50 1.37
C LEU A 85 0.42 -3.68 2.51
N PHE A 86 0.01 -4.37 3.57
CA PHE A 86 -0.50 -3.69 4.76
C PHE A 86 0.63 -3.39 5.72
N THR A 87 0.48 -2.31 6.49
CA THR A 87 1.29 -2.07 7.66
C THR A 87 0.40 -1.83 8.87
N SER A 88 0.75 -2.43 10.00
CA SER A 88 -0.09 -2.34 11.20
C SER A 88 0.71 -2.61 12.46
N GLY A 89 0.37 -1.87 13.53
CA GLY A 89 0.82 -2.20 14.87
C GLY A 89 0.01 -3.34 15.49
N PHE A 90 -1.09 -3.73 14.82
CA PHE A 90 -2.02 -4.73 15.30
C PHE A 90 -2.26 -5.79 14.21
N PRO A 91 -1.29 -6.68 13.96
CA PRO A 91 -1.40 -7.63 12.84
C PRO A 91 -2.60 -8.57 12.94
N ASN A 92 -3.16 -8.75 14.13
CA ASN A 92 -4.36 -9.58 14.28
C ASN A 92 -5.57 -9.00 13.55
N LEU A 93 -5.64 -7.67 13.39
CA LEU A 93 -6.75 -7.04 12.65
C LEU A 93 -6.79 -7.51 11.21
N VAL A 94 -5.62 -7.62 10.58
CA VAL A 94 -5.55 -8.11 9.20
C VAL A 94 -5.96 -9.58 9.15
N ARG A 95 -5.47 -10.38 10.08
CA ARG A 95 -5.77 -11.81 10.14
C ARG A 95 -7.26 -12.09 10.31
N GLU A 96 -7.94 -11.28 11.10
CA GLU A 96 -9.35 -11.46 11.42
C GLU A 96 -10.30 -10.89 10.36
N HIS A 97 -9.89 -9.83 9.67
CA HIS A 97 -10.79 -9.04 8.83
C HIS A 97 -10.47 -9.03 7.34
N ALA A 98 -9.25 -9.38 6.96
CA ALA A 98 -8.86 -9.41 5.56
C ALA A 98 -9.12 -10.78 4.95
N ASP A 99 -9.34 -10.79 3.65
CA ASP A 99 -9.44 -12.03 2.89
C ASP A 99 -8.11 -12.77 2.94
N GLU A 100 -8.16 -14.09 2.80
CA GLU A 100 -6.96 -14.92 2.91
C GLU A 100 -5.83 -14.44 1.99
N GLU A 101 -6.16 -14.08 0.78
CA GLU A 101 -5.19 -13.57 -0.18
C GLU A 101 -4.54 -12.26 0.29
N LEU A 102 -5.33 -11.34 0.81
CA LEU A 102 -4.85 -10.04 1.25
C LEU A 102 -3.99 -10.10 2.51
N ARG A 103 -4.29 -11.01 3.44
CA ARG A 103 -3.57 -11.05 4.72
C ARG A 103 -2.18 -11.66 4.66
N GLN A 104 -1.75 -12.11 3.48
CA GLN A 104 -0.42 -12.70 3.30
C GLN A 104 0.71 -11.68 3.33
N HIS A 105 0.41 -10.42 3.08
CA HIS A 105 1.42 -9.38 2.93
C HIS A 105 1.21 -8.27 3.95
N VAL A 106 1.76 -8.47 5.14
CA VAL A 106 1.65 -7.52 6.25
C VAL A 106 3.04 -7.21 6.80
N LEU A 107 3.33 -5.92 6.89
CA LEU A 107 4.57 -5.42 7.49
C LEU A 107 4.23 -4.86 8.86
N ARG A 108 4.74 -5.50 9.91
CA ARG A 108 4.43 -5.11 11.28
C ARG A 108 5.16 -3.84 11.69
N LYS A 109 4.46 -2.92 12.33
CA LYS A 109 5.06 -1.72 12.92
C LYS A 109 5.65 -2.04 14.28
N PRO A 110 6.79 -1.46 14.67
CA PRO A 110 7.66 -0.67 13.82
C PRO A 110 8.47 -1.54 12.86
N TYR A 111 8.77 -1.02 11.68
CA TYR A 111 9.57 -1.73 10.69
C TYR A 111 10.81 -0.91 10.32
N ARG A 112 11.81 -1.58 9.78
CA ARG A 112 13.02 -0.91 9.29
C ARG A 112 12.85 -0.59 7.80
N ALA A 113 13.62 0.40 7.33
CA ALA A 113 13.65 0.74 5.91
C ALA A 113 13.95 -0.50 5.04
N ALA A 114 14.90 -1.33 5.47
CA ALA A 114 15.25 -2.53 4.72
C ALA A 114 14.09 -3.53 4.64
N ASP A 115 13.27 -3.63 5.69
CA ASP A 115 12.13 -4.52 5.70
C ASP A 115 11.05 -4.06 4.70
N LEU A 116 10.82 -2.76 4.64
CA LEU A 116 9.88 -2.18 3.69
C LEU A 116 10.33 -2.42 2.25
N CYS A 117 11.59 -2.14 1.96
CA CYS A 117 12.16 -2.35 0.63
C CYS A 117 12.08 -3.81 0.20
N ARG A 118 12.38 -4.73 1.11
CA ARG A 118 12.32 -6.15 0.84
C ARG A 118 10.89 -6.62 0.56
N ALA A 119 9.93 -6.13 1.33
CA ALA A 119 8.53 -6.49 1.16
C ALA A 119 8.01 -6.04 -0.20
N ILE A 120 8.33 -4.81 -0.60
CA ILE A 120 7.92 -4.28 -1.90
C ILE A 120 8.57 -5.06 -3.04
N LEU A 121 9.88 -5.29 -2.94
CA LEU A 121 10.60 -6.03 -3.97
C LEU A 121 10.03 -7.45 -4.13
N GLY A 122 9.71 -8.10 -3.02
CA GLY A 122 9.10 -9.43 -3.05
C GLY A 122 7.78 -9.46 -3.80
N LEU A 123 6.95 -8.44 -3.62
CA LEU A 123 5.68 -8.35 -4.33
C LEU A 123 5.87 -8.11 -5.83
N LEU A 124 6.87 -7.33 -6.20
CA LEU A 124 7.11 -6.96 -7.59
C LEU A 124 7.81 -8.05 -8.40
N THR A 125 8.47 -8.99 -7.73
CA THR A 125 9.21 -10.07 -8.39
C THR A 125 8.43 -11.39 -8.44
N VAL A 126 7.26 -11.45 -7.81
CA VAL A 126 6.38 -12.63 -7.87
C VAL A 126 5.60 -12.60 -9.17
N GLU A 127 5.60 -13.72 -9.87
CA GLU A 127 4.86 -13.88 -11.10
C GLU A 127 3.64 -14.79 -10.91
#